data_4d7f78d736ff474e3604ea694e3fc5c5
#
_entry.id   4d7f78d736ff474e3604ea694e3fc5c5
#
_cell.length_a   1.000
_cell.length_b   1.000
_cell.length_c   1.000
_cell.angle_alpha   90.00
_cell.angle_beta   90.00
_cell.angle_gamma   90.00
#
_symmetry.space_group_name_H-M   'P 1'
#
loop_
_entity.id
_entity.type
_entity.pdbx_description
1 polymer ?
#
loop_
_entity_poly.entity_id
_entity_poly.type
_entity_poly.pdbx_seq_one_letter_code
_entity_poly.pdbx_strand_id
1 'polypeptide(L)'
;MNKTLSKLKINNEYYTPKWVWDCLKQYIPPNKTIWEAFCCDDPESRKSAEYLKELGFDVICNGEDFFDNNYGDILCSNPPFQKKKEILERLFTIKKPFMLI
;
A
#
# COMPACT_ATOMS: atom_id res chain seq x y z
N MET A 1 14.38 -18.27 -2.24
CA MET A 1 13.56 -17.92 -3.17
C MET A 1 14.21 -17.22 -4.20
N ASN A 2 13.77 -17.48 -5.20
CA ASN A 2 14.29 -16.83 -6.27
C ASN A 2 13.82 -15.44 -6.34
N LYS A 3 14.66 -14.57 -5.92
CA LYS A 3 14.35 -13.20 -5.88
C LYS A 3 14.00 -12.64 -7.24
N THR A 4 14.72 -13.10 -8.24
CA THR A 4 14.46 -12.62 -9.59
C THR A 4 13.09 -13.05 -10.08
N LEU A 5 12.75 -14.30 -9.85
CA LEU A 5 11.46 -14.78 -10.28
C LEU A 5 10.34 -14.06 -9.56
N SER A 6 10.46 -13.90 -8.27
CA SER A 6 9.46 -13.16 -7.52
C SER A 6 9.31 -11.77 -8.00
N LYS A 7 10.43 -11.13 -8.28
CA LYS A 7 10.41 -9.77 -8.74
C LYS A 7 9.70 -9.63 -10.07
N LEU A 8 9.95 -10.54 -10.99
CA LEU A 8 9.31 -10.48 -12.28
C LEU A 8 7.80 -10.62 -12.17
N LYS A 9 7.35 -11.55 -11.36
CA LYS A 9 5.93 -11.74 -11.19
C LYS A 9 5.28 -10.53 -10.56
N ILE A 10 5.88 -10.01 -9.53
CA ILE A 10 5.34 -8.86 -8.85
C ILE A 10 5.26 -7.68 -9.77
N ASN A 11 6.31 -7.44 -10.54
CA ASN A 11 6.33 -6.29 -11.43
C ASN A 11 5.21 -6.30 -12.43
N ASN A 12 4.82 -7.47 -12.86
CA ASN A 12 3.83 -7.55 -13.92
C ASN A 12 2.41 -7.69 -13.43
N GLU A 13 2.23 -8.19 -12.22
CA GLU A 13 0.89 -8.56 -11.79
C GLU A 13 0.39 -7.80 -10.58
N TYR A 14 1.29 -7.35 -9.73
CA TYR A 14 0.87 -6.87 -8.42
C TYR A 14 1.01 -5.38 -8.18
N TYR A 15 1.73 -4.67 -9.03
CA TYR A 15 1.83 -3.23 -8.88
C TYR A 15 0.59 -2.59 -9.46
N THR A 16 -0.01 -1.71 -8.67
CA THR A 16 -1.26 -1.09 -9.02
C THR A 16 -1.05 0.04 -10.01
N PRO A 17 -1.67 -0.01 -11.18
CA PRO A 17 -1.54 1.09 -12.15
C PRO A 17 -2.21 2.37 -11.65
N LYS A 18 -1.76 3.47 -12.19
CA LYS A 18 -2.27 4.77 -11.78
C LYS A 18 -3.77 4.89 -11.97
N TRP A 19 -4.31 4.35 -13.05
CA TRP A 19 -5.73 4.50 -13.33
C TRP A 19 -6.61 3.84 -12.26
N VAL A 20 -6.09 2.81 -11.61
CA VAL A 20 -6.84 2.18 -10.52
C VAL A 20 -6.98 3.17 -9.36
N TRP A 21 -5.89 3.85 -9.03
CA TRP A 21 -5.94 4.86 -7.97
C TRP A 21 -6.84 6.02 -8.35
N ASP A 22 -6.85 6.41 -9.64
CA ASP A 22 -7.77 7.44 -10.11
C ASP A 22 -9.22 7.04 -9.89
N CYS A 23 -9.54 5.77 -10.07
CA CYS A 23 -10.90 5.29 -9.84
C CYS A 23 -11.25 5.22 -8.36
N LEU A 24 -10.28 4.91 -7.51
CA LEU A 24 -10.54 4.67 -6.11
C LEU A 24 -10.47 5.91 -5.24
N LYS A 25 -9.92 7.01 -5.77
CA LYS A 25 -9.70 8.20 -4.94
C LYS A 25 -10.97 8.74 -4.32
N GLN A 26 -12.11 8.55 -4.98
CA GLN A 26 -13.37 9.05 -4.48
C GLN A 26 -13.79 8.38 -3.17
N TYR A 27 -13.24 7.22 -2.87
CA TYR A 27 -13.56 6.49 -1.65
C TYR A 27 -12.59 6.76 -0.52
N ILE A 28 -11.58 7.59 -0.74
CA ILE A 28 -10.56 7.91 0.25
C ILE A 28 -10.86 9.28 0.83
N PRO A 29 -11.03 9.39 2.16
CA PRO A 29 -11.30 10.71 2.77
C PRO A 29 -10.16 11.67 2.49
N PRO A 30 -10.46 12.89 2.01
CA PRO A 30 -9.41 13.79 1.52
C PRO A 30 -8.53 14.40 2.59
N ASN A 31 -8.98 14.42 3.83
CA ASN A 31 -8.22 15.05 4.91
C ASN A 31 -7.54 14.05 5.83
N LYS A 32 -7.32 12.83 5.35
CA LYS A 32 -6.66 11.79 6.14
C LYS A 32 -5.27 11.54 5.61
N THR A 33 -4.37 11.13 6.49
CA THR A 33 -3.04 10.72 6.09
C THR A 33 -3.05 9.25 5.74
N ILE A 34 -2.59 8.92 4.56
CA ILE A 34 -2.57 7.55 4.06
C ILE A 34 -1.24 6.90 4.40
N TRP A 35 -1.29 5.66 4.87
CA TRP A 35 -0.09 4.86 5.06
C TRP A 35 -0.01 3.85 3.92
N GLU A 36 0.99 4.03 3.07
CA GLU A 36 1.33 3.01 2.07
C GLU A 36 2.37 2.11 2.74
N ALA A 37 1.89 1.09 3.41
CA ALA A 37 2.70 0.31 4.35
C ALA A 37 3.60 -0.71 3.68
N PHE A 38 3.38 -0.98 2.40
CA PHE A 38 4.08 -2.06 1.72
C PHE A 38 5.00 -1.56 0.62
N CYS A 39 5.40 -0.31 0.69
CA CYS A 39 6.42 0.18 -0.21
C CYS A 39 7.79 -0.29 0.29
N CYS A 40 8.65 -0.63 -0.66
CA CYS A 40 9.99 -1.08 -0.37
C CYS A 40 10.98 -0.09 -0.98
N ASP A 41 12.24 -0.47 -1.02
CA ASP A 41 13.24 0.38 -1.65
C ASP A 41 13.13 0.36 -3.17
N ASP A 42 12.45 -0.61 -3.71
CA ASP A 42 12.25 -0.75 -5.14
C ASP A 42 11.39 0.40 -5.66
N PRO A 43 11.85 1.14 -6.68
CA PRO A 43 11.05 2.25 -7.22
C PRO A 43 9.66 1.85 -7.67
N GLU A 44 9.49 0.64 -8.21
CA GLU A 44 8.17 0.22 -8.65
C GLU A 44 7.19 0.09 -7.51
N SER A 45 7.65 -0.40 -6.36
CA SER A 45 6.75 -0.57 -5.23
C SER A 45 6.36 0.76 -4.59
N ARG A 46 7.08 1.83 -4.92
CA ARG A 46 6.76 3.16 -4.38
C ARG A 46 5.83 3.96 -5.26
N LYS A 47 5.53 3.47 -6.44
CA LYS A 47 4.70 4.23 -7.37
C LYS A 47 3.30 4.49 -6.85
N SER A 48 2.74 3.56 -6.08
CA SER A 48 1.42 3.79 -5.51
C SER A 48 1.42 5.03 -4.62
N ALA A 49 2.45 5.17 -3.79
CA ALA A 49 2.55 6.35 -2.93
C ALA A 49 2.67 7.62 -3.76
N GLU A 50 3.45 7.56 -4.85
CA GLU A 50 3.61 8.72 -5.71
C GLU A 50 2.30 9.10 -6.38
N TYR A 51 1.55 8.11 -6.86
CA TYR A 51 0.25 8.38 -7.48
C TYR A 51 -0.72 9.01 -6.49
N LEU A 52 -0.76 8.48 -5.27
CA LEU A 52 -1.64 9.03 -4.25
C LEU A 52 -1.25 10.46 -3.90
N LYS A 53 0.04 10.76 -3.85
CA LYS A 53 0.49 12.13 -3.61
C LYS A 53 0.08 13.04 -4.76
N GLU A 54 0.18 12.58 -5.99
CA GLU A 54 -0.24 13.37 -7.14
C GLU A 54 -1.72 13.69 -7.10
N LEU A 55 -2.51 12.81 -6.48
CA LEU A 55 -3.94 13.03 -6.34
C LEU A 55 -4.28 13.97 -5.18
N GLY A 56 -3.29 14.43 -4.46
CA GLY A 56 -3.48 15.42 -3.41
C GLY A 56 -3.52 14.89 -2.00
N PHE A 57 -3.23 13.61 -1.79
CA PHE A 57 -3.27 13.03 -0.46
C PHE A 57 -1.92 13.16 0.26
N ASP A 58 -1.99 13.23 1.59
CA ASP A 58 -0.81 13.08 2.44
C ASP A 58 -0.49 11.60 2.53
N VAL A 59 0.73 11.21 2.22
CA VAL A 59 1.10 9.78 2.17
C VAL A 59 2.38 9.52 2.94
N ILE A 60 2.35 8.52 3.79
CA ILE A 60 3.53 8.02 4.48
C ILE A 60 3.98 6.75 3.78
N CYS A 61 5.21 6.75 3.26
CA CYS A 61 5.80 5.61 2.59
C CYS A 61 7.25 5.54 3.04
N ASN A 62 7.48 4.91 4.18
CA ASN A 62 8.80 4.93 4.81
C ASN A 62 9.49 3.57 4.86
N GLY A 63 8.84 2.53 4.35
CA GLY A 63 9.46 1.21 4.30
C GLY A 63 9.56 0.51 5.64
N GLU A 64 8.93 1.04 6.67
CA GLU A 64 8.96 0.41 7.99
C GLU A 64 8.08 -0.82 8.02
N ASP A 65 8.41 -1.75 8.91
CA ASP A 65 7.69 -3.01 8.99
C ASP A 65 6.24 -2.76 9.39
N PHE A 66 5.33 -3.26 8.59
CA PHE A 66 3.91 -3.11 8.84
C PHE A 66 3.48 -3.72 10.17
N PHE A 67 4.07 -4.86 10.55
CA PHE A 67 3.63 -5.58 11.74
C PHE A 67 4.14 -4.94 13.04
N ASP A 68 5.14 -4.08 12.94
CA ASP A 68 5.73 -3.44 14.12
C ASP A 68 5.37 -1.98 14.25
N ASN A 69 4.64 -1.42 13.31
CA ASN A 69 4.38 0.02 13.28
C ASN A 69 2.92 0.32 12.95
N ASN A 70 2.52 1.56 13.18
CA ASN A 70 1.18 2.00 12.86
C ASN A 70 1.22 3.50 12.59
N TYR A 71 1.21 3.86 11.31
CA TYR A 71 1.30 5.25 10.89
C TYR A 71 0.03 5.68 10.18
N GLY A 72 -0.24 6.98 10.20
CA GLY A 72 -1.32 7.54 9.42
C GLY A 72 -2.70 7.22 9.95
N ASP A 73 -3.70 7.68 9.22
CA ASP A 73 -5.10 7.53 9.60
C ASP A 73 -5.77 6.36 8.90
N ILE A 74 -5.34 6.05 7.69
CA ILE A 74 -5.96 5.01 6.87
C ILE A 74 -4.86 4.34 6.06
N LEU A 75 -4.96 3.04 5.87
CA LEU A 75 -4.00 2.30 5.07
C LEU A 75 -4.60 2.05 3.69
N CYS A 76 -3.86 2.45 2.65
CA CYS A 76 -4.25 2.16 1.27
C CYS A 76 -3.06 1.52 0.59
N SER A 77 -3.19 0.28 0.15
CA SER A 77 -2.06 -0.42 -0.39
C SER A 77 -2.45 -1.67 -1.16
N ASN A 78 -1.47 -2.19 -1.89
CA ASN A 78 -1.56 -3.49 -2.52
C ASN A 78 -0.60 -4.41 -1.78
N PRO A 79 -1.09 -5.21 -0.83
CA PRO A 79 -0.21 -5.96 0.07
C PRO A 79 0.36 -7.20 -0.59
N PRO A 80 1.44 -7.77 -0.01
CA PRO A 80 1.96 -9.03 -0.48
C PRO A 80 0.90 -10.12 -0.38
N PHE A 81 0.70 -10.83 -1.46
CA PHE A 81 -0.38 -11.78 -1.56
C PHE A 81 -0.29 -12.89 -0.51
N GLN A 82 0.91 -13.38 -0.26
CA GLN A 82 1.09 -14.51 0.66
C GLN A 82 0.77 -14.16 2.11
N LYS A 83 0.79 -12.90 2.47
CA LYS A 83 0.57 -12.48 3.85
C LYS A 83 -0.78 -11.85 4.08
N LYS A 84 -1.67 -11.99 3.16
CA LYS A 84 -2.95 -11.32 3.22
C LYS A 84 -3.71 -11.59 4.51
N LYS A 85 -3.71 -12.84 4.94
CA LYS A 85 -4.44 -13.21 6.15
C LYS A 85 -3.87 -12.49 7.38
N GLU A 86 -2.56 -12.54 7.54
CA GLU A 86 -1.91 -11.90 8.68
C GLU A 86 -2.10 -10.39 8.65
N ILE A 87 -2.06 -9.82 7.46
CA ILE A 87 -2.25 -8.39 7.29
C ILE A 87 -3.65 -7.99 7.72
N LEU A 88 -4.67 -8.74 7.28
CA LEU A 88 -6.04 -8.44 7.66
C LEU A 88 -6.24 -8.58 9.17
N GLU A 89 -5.68 -9.60 9.77
CA GLU A 89 -5.78 -9.80 11.22
C GLU A 89 -5.19 -8.61 11.96
N ARG A 90 -4.04 -8.13 11.51
CA ARG A 90 -3.44 -6.98 12.15
C ARG A 90 -4.27 -5.72 12.00
N LEU A 91 -4.78 -5.49 10.79
CA LEU A 91 -5.61 -4.31 10.53
C LEU A 91 -6.82 -4.27 11.44
N PHE A 92 -7.47 -5.41 11.63
CA PHE A 92 -8.59 -5.48 12.55
C PHE A 92 -8.15 -5.28 14.01
N THR A 93 -6.99 -5.79 14.37
CA THR A 93 -6.46 -5.62 15.72
C THR A 93 -6.19 -4.17 16.06
N ILE A 94 -5.57 -3.43 15.15
CA ILE A 94 -5.26 -2.02 15.39
C ILE A 94 -6.43 -1.11 15.02
N LYS A 95 -7.52 -1.70 14.54
CA LYS A 95 -8.75 -0.98 14.20
C LYS A 95 -8.52 0.17 13.23
N LYS A 96 -7.68 -0.08 12.24
CA LYS A 96 -7.35 0.93 11.25
C LYS A 96 -8.23 0.77 10.03
N PRO A 97 -8.86 1.84 9.53
CA PRO A 97 -9.56 1.78 8.24
C PRO A 97 -8.56 1.48 7.13
N PHE A 98 -8.98 0.68 6.16
CA PHE A 98 -8.06 0.30 5.10
C PHE A 98 -8.76 0.10 3.77
N MET A 99 -7.99 0.24 2.70
CA MET A 99 -8.38 -0.10 1.35
C MET A 99 -7.26 -0.95 0.77
N LEU A 100 -7.55 -2.21 0.50
CA LEU A 100 -6.58 -3.12 -0.09
C LEU A 100 -7.00 -3.47 -1.51
N ILE A 101 -6.02 -3.62 -2.36
CA ILE A 101 -6.27 -3.92 -3.77
C ILE A 101 -5.88 -5.34 -4.10
#